data_ea8ee44fa7d0e8e6c1b1ad8639d5dbf8
#
_entry.id   ea8ee44fa7d0e8e6c1b1ad8639d5dbf8
#
_cell.length_a   1.000
_cell.length_b   1.000
_cell.length_c   1.000
_cell.angle_alpha   90.00
_cell.angle_beta   90.00
_cell.angle_gamma   90.00
#
_symmetry.space_group_name_H-M   'P 1'
#
loop_
_entity.id
_entity.type
_entity.pdbx_description
1 polymer ?
#
loop_
_entity_poly.entity_id
_entity_poly.type
_entity_poly.pdbx_seq_one_letter_code
_entity_poly.pdbx_strand_id
1 'polypeptide(L)'
;MKAVFILLAFIFLSPDCHASNDSIPEKRSFWGKIADGLYGFVKNFSRVDTNYIEPQHYNYTLMLQNTNTYEIYRISTPNGNVFTFAPQPSIKLGPYAGWRWVFLGYTIDLTHLNDRNTKKEFDLSLYSSQIGIDLFYRKTGNDYKMRYVYLGENVDTSPMKDISYDGLTASIKGFNIYYIFNHNRFSYPAAFSQSTVQRRSCGSPMVGIGYTKHTLSVDWKKLNSVISAVLGSEIADRYVDKSVISGKIKYTDVSVSGGYGYNWVFAKNWLFASSLSLALGYKHTTSDVDHTNFSFRDFSIKNMNIDGVGRFGIVWNNTKWYFGASTILHSYNYSKKQFSTNNFFGSLNIYIGFNFDKK
;
A
#
# COMPACT_ATOMS: atom_id res chain seq x y z
N MET A 1 19.21 -8.18 4.09
CA MET A 1 18.83 -8.86 2.83
C MET A 1 18.85 -10.40 2.90
N LYS A 2 19.77 -11.06 3.65
CA LYS A 2 19.82 -12.55 3.73
C LYS A 2 18.66 -13.20 4.50
N ALA A 3 18.08 -12.55 5.49
CA ALA A 3 16.97 -13.12 6.29
C ALA A 3 15.60 -13.13 5.57
N VAL A 4 15.36 -12.21 4.65
CA VAL A 4 14.10 -12.15 3.86
C VAL A 4 14.06 -13.27 2.82
N PHE A 5 15.21 -13.68 2.28
CA PHE A 5 15.29 -14.80 1.33
C PHE A 5 15.02 -16.16 1.98
N ILE A 6 15.35 -16.33 3.25
CA ILE A 6 15.11 -17.58 3.99
C ILE A 6 13.61 -17.76 4.30
N LEU A 7 12.88 -16.68 4.60
CA LEU A 7 11.44 -16.74 4.86
C LEU A 7 10.64 -17.06 3.58
N LEU A 8 11.07 -16.56 2.42
CA LEU A 8 10.48 -16.87 1.13
C LEU A 8 10.78 -18.32 0.67
N ALA A 9 11.94 -18.87 1.01
CA ALA A 9 12.32 -20.24 0.65
C ALA A 9 11.48 -21.30 1.38
N PHE A 10 11.01 -21.05 2.62
CA PHE A 10 10.15 -21.99 3.35
C PHE A 10 8.71 -22.07 2.79
N ILE A 11 8.27 -21.12 1.97
CA ILE A 11 6.96 -21.14 1.30
C ILE A 11 6.99 -21.99 0.02
N PHE A 12 8.17 -22.33 -0.50
CA PHE A 12 8.39 -23.00 -1.79
C PHE A 12 8.49 -24.54 -1.76
N LEU A 13 8.48 -25.15 -0.58
CA LEU A 13 8.55 -26.61 -0.47
C LEU A 13 7.16 -27.22 -0.31
N SER A 14 6.46 -27.44 -1.42
CA SER A 14 5.37 -28.41 -1.50
C SER A 14 5.97 -29.76 -1.93
N PRO A 15 6.05 -30.78 -1.08
CA PRO A 15 6.39 -32.11 -1.54
C PRO A 15 5.17 -32.73 -2.22
N ASP A 16 5.28 -33.05 -3.50
CA ASP A 16 4.40 -34.02 -4.14
C ASP A 16 4.67 -35.38 -3.51
N CYS A 17 3.88 -35.78 -2.52
CA CYS A 17 3.92 -37.12 -1.95
C CYS A 17 2.90 -38.02 -2.62
N HIS A 18 3.37 -38.93 -3.45
CA HIS A 18 2.65 -40.14 -3.77
C HIS A 18 2.52 -41.03 -2.51
N ALA A 19 1.29 -41.36 -2.17
CA ALA A 19 1.00 -42.26 -1.08
C ALA A 19 1.24 -43.70 -1.54
N SER A 20 2.18 -44.41 -0.93
CA SER A 20 2.20 -45.84 -0.86
C SER A 20 1.63 -46.26 0.49
N ASN A 21 0.61 -47.16 0.42
CA ASN A 21 0.06 -47.86 1.58
C ASN A 21 1.12 -48.84 2.12
N ASP A 22 1.49 -48.69 3.41
CA ASP A 22 1.79 -49.80 4.27
C ASP A 22 1.70 -49.39 5.74
N SER A 23 0.95 -50.18 6.50
CA SER A 23 0.57 -50.01 7.88
C SER A 23 1.59 -50.59 8.84
N ILE A 24 2.29 -49.74 9.62
CA ILE A 24 2.89 -50.08 10.90
C ILE A 24 2.76 -48.89 11.85
N PRO A 25 2.29 -49.02 13.10
CA PRO A 25 2.17 -47.90 14.03
C PRO A 25 3.55 -47.59 14.64
N GLU A 26 4.30 -46.73 14.00
CA GLU A 26 5.52 -46.18 14.52
C GLU A 26 5.24 -45.03 15.48
N LYS A 27 5.84 -45.01 16.68
CA LYS A 27 5.83 -43.90 17.62
C LYS A 27 6.37 -42.63 16.90
N ARG A 28 5.44 -41.80 16.42
CA ARG A 28 5.81 -40.57 15.67
C ARG A 28 6.71 -39.68 16.54
N SER A 29 7.86 -39.33 16.00
CA SER A 29 8.82 -38.38 16.57
C SER A 29 8.14 -37.02 16.85
N PHE A 30 8.63 -36.28 17.86
CA PHE A 30 8.24 -34.91 18.15
C PHE A 30 8.20 -34.01 16.89
N TRP A 31 9.19 -34.16 16.02
CA TRP A 31 9.25 -33.46 14.73
C TRP A 31 8.16 -33.88 13.74
N GLY A 32 7.74 -35.14 13.77
CA GLY A 32 6.58 -35.61 12.99
C GLY A 32 5.27 -34.97 13.42
N LYS A 33 5.06 -34.76 14.73
CA LYS A 33 3.87 -34.05 15.25
C LYS A 33 3.86 -32.57 14.87
N ILE A 34 5.03 -31.92 14.85
CA ILE A 34 5.17 -30.53 14.37
C ILE A 34 4.89 -30.45 12.87
N ALA A 35 5.43 -31.38 12.08
CA ALA A 35 5.18 -31.44 10.64
C ALA A 35 3.70 -31.70 10.31
N ASP A 36 3.04 -32.63 11.05
CA ASP A 36 1.60 -32.87 10.91
C ASP A 36 0.76 -31.66 11.32
N GLY A 37 1.17 -30.95 12.39
CA GLY A 37 0.54 -29.70 12.83
C GLY A 37 0.68 -28.60 11.78
N LEU A 38 1.88 -28.44 11.21
CA LEU A 38 2.14 -27.51 10.12
C LEU A 38 1.40 -27.89 8.85
N TYR A 39 1.36 -29.17 8.50
CA TYR A 39 0.60 -29.66 7.34
C TYR A 39 -0.90 -29.48 7.54
N GLY A 40 -1.44 -29.80 8.71
CA GLY A 40 -2.83 -29.53 9.07
C GLY A 40 -3.17 -28.05 9.04
N PHE A 41 -2.27 -27.19 9.53
CA PHE A 41 -2.39 -25.74 9.46
C PHE A 41 -2.41 -25.26 7.99
N VAL A 42 -1.46 -25.69 7.17
CA VAL A 42 -1.39 -25.33 5.74
C VAL A 42 -2.60 -25.86 4.96
N LYS A 43 -3.06 -27.08 5.24
CA LYS A 43 -4.25 -27.67 4.60
C LYS A 43 -5.53 -26.91 4.99
N ASN A 44 -5.70 -26.56 6.25
CA ASN A 44 -6.80 -25.72 6.72
C ASN A 44 -6.70 -24.28 6.20
N PHE A 45 -5.48 -23.79 5.98
CA PHE A 45 -5.19 -22.48 5.43
C PHE A 45 -5.70 -22.29 3.99
N SER A 46 -5.80 -23.37 3.22
CA SER A 46 -6.26 -23.34 1.82
C SER A 46 -7.73 -23.71 1.64
N ARG A 47 -8.44 -24.07 2.73
CA ARG A 47 -9.81 -24.56 2.64
C ARG A 47 -10.77 -23.41 2.37
N VAL A 48 -11.53 -23.51 1.28
CA VAL A 48 -12.58 -22.57 0.89
C VAL A 48 -13.90 -23.29 0.69
N ASP A 49 -15.01 -22.61 0.92
CA ASP A 49 -16.37 -23.08 0.59
C ASP A 49 -16.60 -22.84 -0.91
N THR A 50 -16.63 -23.92 -1.69
CA THR A 50 -16.78 -23.86 -3.15
C THR A 50 -18.14 -23.32 -3.60
N ASN A 51 -19.14 -23.24 -2.72
CA ASN A 51 -20.39 -22.54 -3.01
C ASN A 51 -20.22 -21.02 -3.04
N TYR A 52 -19.18 -20.49 -2.40
CA TYR A 52 -18.88 -19.05 -2.31
C TYR A 52 -17.69 -18.65 -3.17
N ILE A 53 -16.67 -19.50 -3.22
CA ILE A 53 -15.39 -19.20 -3.88
C ILE A 53 -15.05 -20.33 -4.85
N GLU A 54 -14.95 -20.00 -6.12
CA GLU A 54 -14.45 -20.92 -7.14
C GLU A 54 -12.94 -20.77 -7.28
N PRO A 55 -12.16 -21.85 -7.09
CA PRO A 55 -10.72 -21.85 -7.28
C PRO A 55 -10.35 -21.64 -8.75
N GLN A 56 -9.14 -21.17 -9.02
CA GLN A 56 -8.62 -21.06 -10.38
C GLN A 56 -8.35 -22.45 -10.98
N HIS A 57 -8.86 -22.66 -12.19
CA HIS A 57 -8.75 -23.93 -12.94
C HIS A 57 -7.55 -23.97 -13.90
N TYR A 58 -6.80 -22.89 -14.00
CA TYR A 58 -5.68 -22.74 -14.91
C TYR A 58 -4.38 -22.53 -14.17
N ASN A 59 -3.26 -22.93 -14.76
CA ASN A 59 -1.93 -22.81 -14.18
C ASN A 59 -1.29 -21.45 -14.47
N TYR A 60 -1.56 -20.88 -15.65
CA TYR A 60 -0.92 -19.66 -16.12
C TYR A 60 -1.93 -18.55 -16.41
N THR A 61 -1.47 -17.34 -16.30
CA THR A 61 -2.22 -16.15 -16.71
C THR A 61 -1.30 -15.16 -17.44
N LEU A 62 -1.87 -14.49 -18.44
CA LEU A 62 -1.29 -13.29 -19.04
C LEU A 62 -2.25 -12.15 -18.83
N MET A 63 -1.72 -10.99 -18.44
CA MET A 63 -2.51 -9.79 -18.16
C MET A 63 -1.81 -8.57 -18.74
N LEU A 64 -2.58 -7.67 -19.33
CA LEU A 64 -2.17 -6.33 -19.65
C LEU A 64 -2.80 -5.40 -18.62
N GLN A 65 -1.98 -4.56 -17.98
CA GLN A 65 -2.43 -3.65 -16.93
C GLN A 65 -1.95 -2.22 -17.21
N ASN A 66 -2.88 -1.29 -17.07
CA ASN A 66 -2.60 0.13 -16.92
C ASN A 66 -2.66 0.47 -15.43
N THR A 67 -1.62 1.13 -14.92
CA THR A 67 -1.52 1.58 -13.54
C THR A 67 -1.32 3.09 -13.50
N ASN A 68 -2.22 3.79 -12.82
CA ASN A 68 -2.14 5.21 -12.56
C ASN A 68 -1.83 5.42 -11.08
N THR A 69 -0.74 6.12 -10.77
CA THR A 69 -0.35 6.39 -9.37
C THR A 69 -0.58 7.84 -9.02
N TYR A 70 -1.09 8.06 -7.80
CA TYR A 70 -1.42 9.37 -7.25
C TYR A 70 -0.72 9.55 -5.91
N GLU A 71 -0.17 10.73 -5.68
CA GLU A 71 0.47 11.11 -4.43
C GLU A 71 0.12 12.56 -4.10
N ILE A 72 -0.23 12.82 -2.85
CA ILE A 72 -0.48 14.17 -2.34
C ILE A 72 0.21 14.29 -0.98
N TYR A 73 1.02 15.31 -0.82
CA TYR A 73 1.65 15.70 0.44
C TYR A 73 1.08 17.05 0.87
N ARG A 74 0.29 17.03 1.93
CA ARG A 74 -0.22 18.26 2.55
C ARG A 74 0.55 18.54 3.83
N ILE A 75 1.15 19.71 3.91
CA ILE A 75 1.94 20.16 5.05
C ILE A 75 1.28 21.40 5.62
N SER A 76 0.99 21.38 6.92
CA SER A 76 0.44 22.52 7.63
C SER A 76 1.43 22.97 8.71
N THR A 77 1.70 24.27 8.78
CA THR A 77 2.57 24.88 9.77
C THR A 77 1.77 25.31 11.01
N PRO A 78 2.42 25.56 12.17
CA PRO A 78 1.75 26.04 13.38
C PRO A 78 0.99 27.36 13.18
N ASN A 79 1.47 28.21 12.26
CA ASN A 79 0.85 29.50 11.95
C ASN A 79 -0.37 29.37 11.03
N GLY A 80 -0.83 28.14 10.74
CA GLY A 80 -2.00 27.88 9.91
C GLY A 80 -1.74 27.89 8.40
N ASN A 81 -0.50 28.12 7.95
CA ASN A 81 -0.18 28.02 6.52
C ASN A 81 -0.28 26.57 6.04
N VAL A 82 -0.77 26.39 4.84
CA VAL A 82 -0.96 25.06 4.23
C VAL A 82 -0.31 25.01 2.84
N PHE A 83 0.50 24.00 2.63
CA PHE A 83 1.14 23.72 1.35
C PHE A 83 0.77 22.31 0.91
N THR A 84 0.23 22.17 -0.30
CA THR A 84 -0.11 20.88 -0.89
C THR A 84 0.71 20.66 -2.16
N PHE A 85 1.48 19.58 -2.14
CA PHE A 85 2.35 19.18 -3.23
C PHE A 85 1.84 17.86 -3.84
N ALA A 86 1.86 17.76 -5.16
CA ALA A 86 1.62 16.53 -5.88
C ALA A 86 2.45 16.49 -7.16
N PRO A 87 2.94 15.32 -7.58
CA PRO A 87 3.56 15.16 -8.88
C PRO A 87 2.51 15.22 -9.99
N GLN A 88 2.95 15.17 -11.23
CA GLN A 88 2.05 14.82 -12.31
C GLN A 88 1.64 13.33 -12.18
N PRO A 89 0.37 12.97 -12.42
CA PRO A 89 -0.03 11.57 -12.42
C PRO A 89 0.80 10.76 -13.42
N SER A 90 1.31 9.61 -13.00
CA SER A 90 2.00 8.71 -13.90
C SER A 90 1.05 7.66 -14.46
N ILE A 91 1.14 7.43 -15.77
CA ILE A 91 0.37 6.42 -16.50
C ILE A 91 1.34 5.33 -16.94
N LYS A 92 1.26 4.18 -16.29
CA LYS A 92 2.13 3.03 -16.58
C LYS A 92 1.33 1.96 -17.30
N LEU A 93 1.90 1.38 -18.34
CA LEU A 93 1.32 0.27 -19.07
C LEU A 93 2.31 -0.88 -19.14
N GLY A 94 1.87 -2.10 -18.92
CA GLY A 94 2.75 -3.25 -19.05
C GLY A 94 2.08 -4.60 -18.97
N PRO A 95 2.74 -5.62 -19.54
CA PRO A 95 2.34 -7.01 -19.44
C PRO A 95 2.71 -7.59 -18.08
N TYR A 96 1.89 -8.53 -17.63
CA TYR A 96 2.10 -9.37 -16.48
C TYR A 96 1.93 -10.84 -16.88
N ALA A 97 2.80 -11.68 -16.39
CA ALA A 97 2.68 -13.13 -16.48
C ALA A 97 2.54 -13.72 -15.07
N GLY A 98 1.63 -14.65 -14.90
CA GLY A 98 1.41 -15.33 -13.63
C GLY A 98 1.50 -16.85 -13.78
N TRP A 99 2.04 -17.49 -12.76
CA TRP A 99 2.02 -18.93 -12.57
C TRP A 99 1.47 -19.23 -11.18
N ARG A 100 0.28 -19.85 -11.18
CA ARG A 100 -0.48 -20.11 -9.95
C ARG A 100 -0.76 -18.81 -9.17
N TRP A 101 0.01 -18.53 -8.11
CA TRP A 101 -0.13 -17.36 -7.25
C TRP A 101 1.04 -16.36 -7.39
N VAL A 102 2.04 -16.67 -8.21
CA VAL A 102 3.17 -15.79 -8.48
C VAL A 102 2.90 -14.96 -9.73
N PHE A 103 2.95 -13.65 -9.60
CA PHE A 103 2.81 -12.72 -10.71
C PHE A 103 4.10 -11.93 -10.89
N LEU A 104 4.55 -11.84 -12.13
CA LEU A 104 5.67 -11.01 -12.52
C LEU A 104 5.22 -10.10 -13.66
N GLY A 105 5.47 -8.80 -13.53
CA GLY A 105 5.13 -7.82 -14.54
C GLY A 105 6.20 -6.75 -14.69
N TYR A 106 6.22 -6.15 -15.86
CA TYR A 106 7.05 -4.99 -16.14
C TYR A 106 6.16 -3.90 -16.73
N THR A 107 6.21 -2.71 -16.15
CA THR A 107 5.45 -1.55 -16.63
C THR A 107 6.36 -0.43 -17.07
N ILE A 108 5.97 0.22 -18.14
CA ILE A 108 6.63 1.41 -18.69
C ILE A 108 5.78 2.63 -18.34
N ASP A 109 6.40 3.66 -17.78
CA ASP A 109 5.73 4.94 -17.55
C ASP A 109 5.67 5.72 -18.87
N LEU A 110 4.46 5.83 -19.42
CA LEU A 110 4.21 6.49 -20.69
C LEU A 110 4.27 8.03 -20.60
N THR A 111 4.08 8.57 -19.41
CA THR A 111 4.09 10.02 -19.18
C THR A 111 5.48 10.60 -19.01
N HIS A 112 6.46 9.78 -18.62
CA HIS A 112 7.82 10.20 -18.29
C HIS A 112 8.90 9.47 -19.11
N LEU A 113 8.60 9.13 -20.37
CA LEU A 113 9.54 8.41 -21.25
C LEU A 113 10.88 9.15 -21.48
N ASN A 114 10.84 10.48 -21.45
CA ASN A 114 12.00 11.33 -21.74
C ASN A 114 12.51 12.10 -20.51
N ASP A 115 11.86 11.95 -19.35
CA ASP A 115 12.23 12.69 -18.16
C ASP A 115 13.28 11.95 -17.32
N ARG A 116 14.28 12.70 -16.83
CA ARG A 116 15.23 12.22 -15.82
C ARG A 116 14.59 12.23 -14.44
N ASN A 117 13.35 11.70 -14.32
CA ASN A 117 12.66 11.63 -13.04
C ASN A 117 13.37 10.65 -12.10
N THR A 118 13.69 11.12 -10.89
CA THR A 118 14.37 10.34 -9.86
C THR A 118 13.40 9.59 -8.95
N LYS A 119 12.10 9.62 -9.26
CA LYS A 119 11.04 8.94 -8.51
C LYS A 119 11.29 7.43 -8.49
N LYS A 120 11.08 6.83 -7.31
CA LYS A 120 11.18 5.37 -7.11
C LYS A 120 9.91 4.88 -6.46
N GLU A 121 9.31 3.88 -7.06
CA GLU A 121 8.09 3.24 -6.55
C GLU A 121 8.23 1.72 -6.62
N PHE A 122 7.78 1.07 -5.57
CA PHE A 122 7.63 -0.37 -5.49
C PHE A 122 6.42 -0.68 -4.62
N ASP A 123 5.44 -1.35 -5.18
CA ASP A 123 4.25 -1.82 -4.49
C ASP A 123 4.07 -3.31 -4.81
N LEU A 124 4.01 -4.15 -3.80
CA LEU A 124 3.75 -5.57 -3.93
C LEU A 124 2.68 -5.96 -2.92
N SER A 125 1.57 -6.48 -3.43
CA SER A 125 0.50 -7.03 -2.61
C SER A 125 0.36 -8.53 -2.88
N LEU A 126 0.45 -9.32 -1.82
CA LEU A 126 0.29 -10.77 -1.84
C LEU A 126 -0.98 -11.14 -1.08
N TYR A 127 -1.85 -11.89 -1.73
CA TYR A 127 -3.13 -12.30 -1.16
C TYR A 127 -3.23 -13.82 -1.12
N SER A 128 -3.30 -14.38 0.07
CA SER A 128 -3.79 -15.73 0.30
C SER A 128 -5.27 -15.72 0.67
N SER A 129 -5.88 -16.87 0.95
CA SER A 129 -7.25 -16.92 1.46
C SER A 129 -7.39 -16.23 2.82
N GLN A 130 -6.42 -16.39 3.71
CA GLN A 130 -6.47 -15.93 5.10
C GLN A 130 -5.65 -14.69 5.39
N ILE A 131 -4.54 -14.50 4.69
CA ILE A 131 -3.57 -13.44 4.98
C ILE A 131 -3.35 -12.59 3.74
N GLY A 132 -3.38 -11.28 3.92
CA GLY A 132 -2.88 -10.33 2.95
C GLY A 132 -1.61 -9.66 3.46
N ILE A 133 -0.69 -9.39 2.56
CA ILE A 133 0.58 -8.71 2.83
C ILE A 133 0.75 -7.62 1.78
N ASP A 134 0.91 -6.39 2.20
CA ASP A 134 1.29 -5.28 1.34
C ASP A 134 2.70 -4.82 1.70
N LEU A 135 3.57 -4.77 0.72
CA LEU A 135 4.92 -4.20 0.82
C LEU A 135 4.99 -3.00 -0.09
N PHE A 136 5.51 -1.89 0.41
CA PHE A 136 5.62 -0.69 -0.39
C PHE A 136 6.88 0.11 -0.08
N TYR A 137 7.39 0.75 -1.13
CA TYR A 137 8.47 1.72 -1.06
C TYR A 137 8.20 2.82 -2.07
N ARG A 138 8.19 4.06 -1.61
CA ARG A 138 8.06 5.24 -2.46
C ARG A 138 9.09 6.29 -2.06
N LYS A 139 9.64 6.94 -3.07
CA LYS A 139 10.52 8.10 -2.90
C LYS A 139 10.14 9.13 -3.95
N THR A 140 9.95 10.39 -3.52
CA THR A 140 9.64 11.51 -4.41
C THR A 140 10.69 11.69 -5.48
N GLY A 141 10.23 12.12 -6.65
CA GLY A 141 11.07 12.61 -7.74
C GLY A 141 11.30 14.12 -7.66
N ASN A 142 11.55 14.71 -8.81
CA ASN A 142 11.77 16.14 -9.02
C ASN A 142 10.63 16.83 -9.79
N ASP A 143 9.51 16.15 -10.00
CA ASP A 143 8.36 16.57 -10.81
C ASP A 143 7.18 17.13 -9.99
N TYR A 144 7.43 17.49 -8.73
CA TYR A 144 6.37 18.00 -7.85
C TYR A 144 5.99 19.42 -8.20
N LYS A 145 4.67 19.68 -8.08
CA LYS A 145 4.04 20.99 -8.24
C LYS A 145 3.28 21.37 -6.99
N MET A 146 3.24 22.65 -6.68
CA MET A 146 2.36 23.20 -5.67
C MET A 146 0.93 23.21 -6.22
N ARG A 147 0.03 22.41 -5.63
CA ARG A 147 -1.37 22.30 -6.06
C ARG A 147 -2.29 23.23 -5.30
N TYR A 148 -1.91 23.54 -4.07
CA TYR A 148 -2.65 24.45 -3.21
C TYR A 148 -1.71 25.07 -2.20
N VAL A 149 -1.85 26.36 -2.01
CA VAL A 149 -1.14 27.15 -0.98
C VAL A 149 -2.17 28.01 -0.26
N TYR A 150 -2.09 28.06 1.06
CA TYR A 150 -2.89 28.95 1.89
C TYR A 150 -1.98 29.67 2.87
N LEU A 151 -1.99 30.98 2.84
CA LEU A 151 -1.16 31.88 3.67
C LEU A 151 -1.99 32.83 4.52
N GLY A 152 -3.29 32.53 4.73
CA GLY A 152 -4.26 33.38 5.43
C GLY A 152 -5.34 33.93 4.51
N GLU A 153 -6.42 34.42 5.09
CA GLU A 153 -7.63 34.83 4.36
C GLU A 153 -7.41 36.03 3.40
N ASN A 154 -6.41 36.86 3.69
CA ASN A 154 -6.17 38.11 2.96
C ASN A 154 -5.08 37.98 1.88
N VAL A 155 -4.61 36.77 1.58
CA VAL A 155 -3.55 36.54 0.58
C VAL A 155 -4.12 35.74 -0.59
N ASP A 156 -4.14 36.34 -1.77
CA ASP A 156 -4.44 35.60 -3.00
C ASP A 156 -3.25 34.75 -3.39
N THR A 157 -3.40 33.43 -3.18
CA THR A 157 -2.38 32.42 -3.52
C THR A 157 -2.66 31.72 -4.83
N SER A 158 -3.67 32.14 -5.60
CA SER A 158 -4.03 31.53 -6.89
C SER A 158 -2.87 31.49 -7.91
N PRO A 159 -1.94 32.49 -7.97
CA PRO A 159 -0.79 32.44 -8.83
C PRO A 159 0.22 31.33 -8.50
N MET A 160 0.15 30.78 -7.25
CA MET A 160 1.05 29.68 -6.83
C MET A 160 0.62 28.31 -7.37
N LYS A 161 -0.60 28.21 -7.93
CA LYS A 161 -1.11 26.94 -8.44
C LYS A 161 -0.28 26.44 -9.61
N ASP A 162 0.09 25.13 -9.52
CA ASP A 162 0.86 24.39 -10.54
C ASP A 162 2.31 24.86 -10.76
N ILE A 163 2.81 25.73 -9.87
CA ILE A 163 4.24 26.10 -9.86
C ILE A 163 5.08 24.86 -9.50
N SER A 164 6.12 24.62 -10.31
CA SER A 164 7.06 23.52 -10.05
C SER A 164 7.87 23.76 -8.78
N TYR A 165 8.03 22.72 -7.98
CA TYR A 165 8.77 22.77 -6.72
C TYR A 165 9.56 21.47 -6.51
N ASP A 166 10.85 21.51 -6.67
CA ASP A 166 11.78 20.38 -6.51
C ASP A 166 12.45 20.35 -5.12
N GLY A 167 12.00 21.21 -4.18
CA GLY A 167 12.49 21.28 -2.80
C GLY A 167 11.82 20.29 -1.84
N LEU A 168 10.87 19.46 -2.30
CA LEU A 168 10.24 18.41 -1.50
C LEU A 168 10.99 17.09 -1.66
N THR A 169 11.42 16.52 -0.55
CA THR A 169 11.91 15.14 -0.53
C THR A 169 11.12 14.35 0.50
N ALA A 170 10.39 13.36 0.02
CA ALA A 170 9.66 12.44 0.89
C ALA A 170 10.00 10.99 0.50
N SER A 171 10.02 10.12 1.47
CA SER A 171 10.04 8.69 1.23
C SER A 171 9.22 7.95 2.28
N ILE A 172 8.54 6.92 1.85
CA ILE A 172 7.81 6.00 2.71
C ILE A 172 8.19 4.58 2.33
N LYS A 173 8.43 3.74 3.31
CA LYS A 173 8.61 2.30 3.13
C LYS A 173 7.97 1.57 4.28
N GLY A 174 7.41 0.42 3.99
CA GLY A 174 6.76 -0.35 5.04
C GLY A 174 6.08 -1.60 4.55
N PHE A 175 5.39 -2.22 5.48
CA PHE A 175 4.53 -3.36 5.21
C PHE A 175 3.28 -3.31 6.09
N ASN A 176 2.21 -3.93 5.59
CA ASN A 176 1.01 -4.28 6.34
C ASN A 176 0.75 -5.77 6.18
N ILE A 177 0.47 -6.45 7.27
CA ILE A 177 0.04 -7.85 7.29
C ILE A 177 -1.32 -7.88 7.97
N TYR A 178 -2.31 -8.52 7.35
CA TYR A 178 -3.65 -8.60 7.90
C TYR A 178 -4.26 -9.99 7.72
N TYR A 179 -5.06 -10.37 8.70
CA TYR A 179 -5.81 -11.62 8.75
C TYR A 179 -7.27 -11.41 8.39
N ILE A 180 -7.82 -12.31 7.59
CA ILE A 180 -9.19 -12.32 7.06
C ILE A 180 -9.98 -13.40 7.80
N PHE A 181 -10.93 -13.04 8.64
CA PHE A 181 -11.63 -13.99 9.50
C PHE A 181 -12.55 -14.93 8.74
N ASN A 182 -13.33 -14.42 7.79
CA ASN A 182 -14.28 -15.22 7.03
C ASN A 182 -13.68 -15.73 5.70
N HIS A 183 -12.42 -16.10 5.72
CA HIS A 183 -11.64 -16.51 4.55
C HIS A 183 -12.22 -17.71 3.79
N ASN A 184 -13.04 -18.54 4.44
CA ASN A 184 -13.70 -19.67 3.79
C ASN A 184 -14.74 -19.23 2.75
N ARG A 185 -15.36 -18.07 2.91
CA ARG A 185 -16.44 -17.55 2.06
C ARG A 185 -16.14 -16.23 1.40
N PHE A 186 -15.22 -15.46 1.96
CA PHE A 186 -14.79 -14.17 1.45
C PHE A 186 -13.40 -14.28 0.82
N SER A 187 -13.25 -13.86 -0.44
CA SER A 187 -11.98 -13.91 -1.16
C SER A 187 -11.48 -12.53 -1.57
N TYR A 188 -10.41 -12.08 -0.95
CA TYR A 188 -9.63 -10.94 -1.44
C TYR A 188 -9.00 -11.19 -2.82
N PRO A 189 -8.42 -12.39 -3.07
CA PRO A 189 -7.88 -12.73 -4.38
C PRO A 189 -8.87 -12.59 -5.54
N ALA A 190 -10.17 -12.78 -5.30
CA ALA A 190 -11.18 -12.64 -6.35
C ALA A 190 -11.27 -11.21 -6.92
N ALA A 191 -10.99 -10.21 -6.10
CA ALA A 191 -11.08 -8.80 -6.47
C ALA A 191 -9.75 -8.19 -6.90
N PHE A 192 -8.63 -8.61 -6.29
CA PHE A 192 -7.37 -7.88 -6.38
C PHE A 192 -6.24 -8.65 -7.05
N SER A 193 -6.35 -9.97 -7.22
CA SER A 193 -5.37 -10.78 -7.96
C SER A 193 -5.97 -11.77 -8.96
N GLN A 194 -7.31 -11.84 -9.05
CA GLN A 194 -8.08 -12.68 -9.97
C GLN A 194 -7.70 -14.18 -9.94
N SER A 195 -7.06 -14.63 -8.88
CA SER A 195 -6.65 -16.03 -8.70
C SER A 195 -7.76 -16.93 -8.18
N THR A 196 -8.95 -16.38 -7.91
CA THR A 196 -10.20 -17.09 -7.59
C THR A 196 -11.38 -16.29 -8.13
N VAL A 197 -12.58 -16.86 -8.09
CA VAL A 197 -13.83 -16.16 -8.45
C VAL A 197 -14.80 -16.20 -7.26
N GLN A 198 -15.31 -15.06 -6.83
CA GLN A 198 -16.37 -14.99 -5.83
C GLN A 198 -17.72 -15.28 -6.50
N ARG A 199 -18.44 -16.30 -6.03
CA ARG A 199 -19.73 -16.74 -6.60
C ARG A 199 -20.94 -16.23 -5.86
N ARG A 200 -20.81 -15.93 -4.57
CA ARG A 200 -21.88 -15.38 -3.72
C ARG A 200 -21.32 -14.20 -2.91
N SER A 201 -22.16 -13.20 -2.71
CA SER A 201 -21.80 -12.03 -1.91
C SER A 201 -21.47 -12.44 -0.48
N CYS A 202 -20.39 -11.89 0.04
CA CYS A 202 -19.92 -12.16 1.38
C CYS A 202 -19.00 -11.06 1.87
N GLY A 203 -18.91 -10.90 3.19
CA GLY A 203 -17.97 -9.99 3.82
C GLY A 203 -17.15 -10.67 4.90
N SER A 204 -16.10 -9.96 5.33
CA SER A 204 -15.21 -10.42 6.40
C SER A 204 -14.67 -9.25 7.20
N PRO A 205 -14.68 -9.34 8.54
CA PRO A 205 -13.83 -8.51 9.36
C PRO A 205 -12.36 -8.89 9.13
N MET A 206 -11.48 -7.93 9.39
CA MET A 206 -10.04 -8.07 9.25
C MET A 206 -9.32 -7.38 10.39
N VAL A 207 -8.20 -7.95 10.81
CA VAL A 207 -7.27 -7.31 11.75
C VAL A 207 -5.87 -7.38 11.17
N GLY A 208 -5.05 -6.39 11.45
CA GLY A 208 -3.71 -6.35 10.92
C GLY A 208 -2.72 -5.61 11.78
N ILE A 209 -1.47 -5.75 11.40
CA ILE A 209 -0.34 -5.01 11.94
C ILE A 209 0.41 -4.34 10.81
N GLY A 210 0.92 -3.16 11.06
CA GLY A 210 1.68 -2.38 10.10
C GLY A 210 2.97 -1.84 10.69
N TYR A 211 3.95 -1.68 9.82
CA TYR A 211 5.19 -0.96 10.11
C TYR A 211 5.53 -0.07 8.95
N THR A 212 5.73 1.22 9.22
CA THR A 212 6.17 2.16 8.21
C THR A 212 7.31 3.03 8.70
N LYS A 213 8.18 3.42 7.79
CA LYS A 213 9.21 4.40 8.03
C LYS A 213 9.08 5.52 7.02
N HIS A 214 8.92 6.72 7.53
CA HIS A 214 8.76 7.93 6.76
C HIS A 214 9.98 8.82 6.88
N THR A 215 10.28 9.51 5.80
CA THR A 215 11.23 10.62 5.77
C THR A 215 10.57 11.75 5.01
N LEU A 216 10.59 12.95 5.55
CA LEU A 216 10.08 14.16 4.93
C LEU A 216 11.08 15.29 5.12
N SER A 217 11.38 16.00 4.06
CA SER A 217 12.21 17.21 4.10
C SER A 217 11.64 18.22 3.11
N VAL A 218 11.49 19.46 3.57
CA VAL A 218 11.11 20.60 2.74
C VAL A 218 12.25 21.61 2.76
N ASP A 219 12.68 22.03 1.59
CA ASP A 219 13.64 23.15 1.47
C ASP A 219 12.87 24.48 1.61
N TRP A 220 12.77 24.96 2.85
CA TRP A 220 12.06 26.18 3.18
C TRP A 220 12.68 27.43 2.55
N LYS A 221 14.00 27.45 2.34
CA LYS A 221 14.67 28.58 1.67
C LYS A 221 14.21 28.67 0.22
N LYS A 222 14.16 27.53 -0.46
CA LYS A 222 13.66 27.44 -1.83
C LYS A 222 12.17 27.77 -1.89
N LEU A 223 11.37 27.29 -0.93
CA LEU A 223 9.95 27.62 -0.85
C LEU A 223 9.74 29.13 -0.69
N ASN A 224 10.50 29.77 0.21
CA ASN A 224 10.47 31.22 0.38
C ASN A 224 10.84 31.97 -0.90
N SER A 225 11.88 31.52 -1.60
CA SER A 225 12.29 32.12 -2.88
C SER A 225 11.22 32.01 -3.95
N VAL A 226 10.54 30.88 -4.04
CA VAL A 226 9.43 30.68 -5.00
C VAL A 226 8.24 31.57 -4.65
N ILE A 227 7.85 31.64 -3.37
CA ILE A 227 6.77 32.52 -2.90
C ILE A 227 7.12 33.99 -3.16
N SER A 228 8.36 34.39 -2.86
CA SER A 228 8.86 35.75 -3.09
C SER A 228 8.82 36.13 -4.56
N ALA A 229 9.19 35.22 -5.45
CA ALA A 229 9.17 35.45 -6.89
C ALA A 229 7.76 35.59 -7.47
N VAL A 230 6.76 34.91 -6.89
CA VAL A 230 5.38 34.87 -7.43
C VAL A 230 4.47 35.88 -6.73
N LEU A 231 4.55 36.01 -5.41
CA LEU A 231 3.64 36.82 -4.59
C LEU A 231 4.30 38.08 -4.02
N GLY A 232 5.63 38.20 -4.17
CA GLY A 232 6.41 39.32 -3.61
C GLY A 232 7.12 38.96 -2.30
N SER A 233 8.25 39.65 -2.05
CA SER A 233 9.12 39.40 -0.90
C SER A 233 8.44 39.75 0.44
N GLU A 234 7.58 40.74 0.46
CA GLU A 234 6.84 41.13 1.67
C GLU A 234 5.93 40.03 2.20
N ILE A 235 5.19 39.35 1.28
CA ILE A 235 4.34 38.21 1.62
C ILE A 235 5.20 37.02 2.07
N ALA A 236 6.27 36.71 1.34
CA ALA A 236 7.17 35.62 1.69
C ALA A 236 7.78 35.80 3.10
N ASP A 237 8.28 37.01 3.44
CA ASP A 237 8.88 37.28 4.73
C ASP A 237 7.87 37.30 5.89
N ARG A 238 6.63 37.67 5.62
CA ARG A 238 5.55 37.69 6.61
C ARG A 238 5.02 36.29 6.97
N TYR A 239 4.85 35.43 5.99
CA TYR A 239 4.11 34.18 6.18
C TYR A 239 4.97 32.91 6.18
N VAL A 240 6.18 32.95 5.59
CA VAL A 240 7.10 31.81 5.65
C VAL A 240 7.91 31.92 6.94
N ASP A 241 7.58 31.06 7.91
CA ASP A 241 8.23 31.04 9.21
C ASP A 241 9.71 30.64 9.08
N LYS A 242 10.59 31.58 9.38
CA LYS A 242 12.05 31.36 9.38
C LYS A 242 12.52 30.40 10.48
N SER A 243 11.69 30.14 11.50
CA SER A 243 11.99 29.18 12.57
C SER A 243 11.75 27.71 12.20
N VAL A 244 10.97 27.45 11.14
CA VAL A 244 10.77 26.11 10.59
C VAL A 244 11.97 25.68 9.72
N ILE A 245 13.08 26.41 9.82
CA ILE A 245 14.30 26.24 9.03
C ILE A 245 14.92 24.88 9.31
N SER A 246 14.93 24.06 8.29
CA SER A 246 15.64 22.82 8.06
C SER A 246 15.35 21.69 9.06
N GLY A 247 14.59 20.77 8.63
CA GLY A 247 14.54 19.50 9.32
C GLY A 247 14.14 18.40 8.38
N LYS A 248 15.05 17.50 8.16
CA LYS A 248 14.71 16.18 7.66
C LYS A 248 14.05 15.43 8.81
N ILE A 249 12.74 15.26 8.70
CA ILE A 249 11.98 14.52 9.70
C ILE A 249 11.95 13.07 9.29
N LYS A 250 12.31 12.23 10.23
CA LYS A 250 12.21 10.78 10.12
C LYS A 250 11.30 10.30 11.24
N TYR A 251 10.29 9.55 10.92
CA TYR A 251 9.49 8.85 11.91
C TYR A 251 9.22 7.41 11.51
N THR A 252 9.09 6.58 12.51
CA THR A 252 8.71 5.18 12.40
C THR A 252 7.34 5.03 13.02
N ASP A 253 6.48 4.29 12.35
CA ASP A 253 5.12 4.00 12.78
C ASP A 253 4.94 2.49 12.92
N VAL A 254 4.42 2.08 14.07
CA VAL A 254 3.94 0.71 14.33
C VAL A 254 2.45 0.81 14.58
N SER A 255 1.67 0.06 13.85
CA SER A 255 0.21 0.18 13.89
C SER A 255 -0.50 -1.15 14.04
N VAL A 256 -1.67 -1.08 14.66
CA VAL A 256 -2.67 -2.16 14.70
C VAL A 256 -3.89 -1.66 13.94
N SER A 257 -4.41 -2.47 13.03
CA SER A 257 -5.54 -2.10 12.19
C SER A 257 -6.73 -3.03 12.41
N GLY A 258 -7.92 -2.46 12.26
CA GLY A 258 -9.18 -3.17 12.15
C GLY A 258 -9.94 -2.70 10.93
N GLY A 259 -10.64 -3.61 10.28
CA GLY A 259 -11.37 -3.27 9.07
C GLY A 259 -12.44 -4.27 8.71
N TYR A 260 -13.15 -3.94 7.64
CA TYR A 260 -14.16 -4.80 7.05
C TYR A 260 -14.07 -4.75 5.53
N GLY A 261 -14.17 -5.91 4.89
CA GLY A 261 -14.27 -6.04 3.45
C GLY A 261 -15.58 -6.70 3.05
N TYR A 262 -16.13 -6.29 1.91
CA TYR A 262 -17.34 -6.85 1.34
C TYR A 262 -17.20 -7.07 -0.17
N ASN A 263 -17.52 -8.27 -0.61
CA ASN A 263 -17.61 -8.70 -1.99
C ASN A 263 -19.08 -8.81 -2.39
N TRP A 264 -19.53 -7.92 -3.26
CA TRP A 264 -20.89 -7.93 -3.79
C TRP A 264 -20.91 -8.52 -5.18
N VAL A 265 -21.43 -9.72 -5.31
CA VAL A 265 -21.70 -10.37 -6.62
C VAL A 265 -23.07 -9.88 -7.10
N PHE A 266 -23.07 -8.87 -7.96
CA PHE A 266 -24.31 -8.21 -8.40
C PHE A 266 -24.85 -8.75 -9.73
N ALA A 267 -24.03 -9.53 -10.48
CA ALA A 267 -24.45 -10.21 -11.70
C ALA A 267 -23.55 -11.43 -11.95
N LYS A 268 -23.93 -12.28 -12.93
CA LYS A 268 -23.12 -13.44 -13.29
C LYS A 268 -21.70 -13.02 -13.69
N ASN A 269 -20.72 -13.54 -12.97
CA ASN A 269 -19.29 -13.27 -13.14
C ASN A 269 -18.87 -11.82 -12.78
N TRP A 270 -19.74 -10.98 -12.29
CA TRP A 270 -19.43 -9.61 -11.87
C TRP A 270 -19.32 -9.50 -10.36
N LEU A 271 -18.25 -8.89 -9.93
CA LEU A 271 -17.92 -8.62 -8.54
C LEU A 271 -17.63 -7.14 -8.36
N PHE A 272 -18.27 -6.51 -7.37
CA PHE A 272 -17.81 -5.26 -6.79
C PHE A 272 -17.28 -5.55 -5.39
N ALA A 273 -16.04 -5.20 -5.14
CA ALA A 273 -15.38 -5.36 -3.85
C ALA A 273 -15.08 -4.00 -3.23
N SER A 274 -15.33 -3.89 -1.94
CA SER A 274 -14.92 -2.72 -1.15
C SER A 274 -14.36 -3.15 0.18
N SER A 275 -13.33 -2.47 0.67
CA SER A 275 -12.85 -2.64 2.03
C SER A 275 -12.31 -1.34 2.58
N LEU A 276 -12.48 -1.18 3.89
CA LEU A 276 -11.92 -0.08 4.65
C LEU A 276 -11.26 -0.65 5.90
N SER A 277 -10.01 -0.26 6.13
CA SER A 277 -9.26 -0.56 7.35
C SER A 277 -8.77 0.73 7.97
N LEU A 278 -8.98 0.89 9.27
CA LEU A 278 -8.43 1.97 10.07
C LEU A 278 -7.33 1.40 10.95
N ALA A 279 -6.21 2.10 11.01
CA ALA A 279 -5.06 1.73 11.79
C ALA A 279 -4.80 2.75 12.88
N LEU A 280 -4.61 2.29 14.10
CA LEU A 280 -4.12 3.08 15.21
C LEU A 280 -2.60 2.93 15.26
N GLY A 281 -1.90 3.96 14.83
CA GLY A 281 -0.44 3.97 14.73
C GLY A 281 0.21 4.70 15.89
N TYR A 282 1.29 4.14 16.43
CA TYR A 282 2.19 4.80 17.37
C TYR A 282 3.42 5.29 16.60
N LYS A 283 3.61 6.61 16.57
CA LYS A 283 4.67 7.26 15.77
C LYS A 283 5.81 7.73 16.66
N HIS A 284 6.96 7.14 16.45
CA HIS A 284 8.22 7.54 17.05
C HIS A 284 9.03 8.40 16.08
N THR A 285 9.32 9.63 16.47
CA THR A 285 10.09 10.58 15.65
C THR A 285 11.55 10.49 16.01
N THR A 286 12.41 10.29 15.02
CA THR A 286 13.85 10.44 15.15
C THR A 286 14.25 11.66 14.34
N SER A 287 14.42 12.81 15.00
CA SER A 287 15.02 14.00 14.37
C SER A 287 16.53 13.96 14.56
N ASP A 288 17.27 14.71 13.75
CA ASP A 288 18.74 14.83 13.91
C ASP A 288 19.14 15.48 15.25
N VAL A 289 18.17 15.90 16.07
CA VAL A 289 18.34 16.55 17.38
C VAL A 289 18.14 15.60 18.56
N ASP A 290 17.39 14.49 18.39
CA ASP A 290 17.08 13.58 19.49
C ASP A 290 17.43 12.12 19.12
N HIS A 291 18.58 11.66 19.63
CA HIS A 291 18.99 10.24 19.60
C HIS A 291 18.37 9.44 20.77
N THR A 292 17.05 9.49 20.93
CA THR A 292 16.40 8.63 21.93
C THR A 292 16.09 7.27 21.35
N ASN A 293 16.65 6.23 21.94
CA ASN A 293 16.30 4.83 21.66
C ASN A 293 14.83 4.61 22.05
N PHE A 294 14.13 3.84 21.24
CA PHE A 294 12.75 3.43 21.53
C PHE A 294 12.69 2.73 22.90
N SER A 295 11.96 3.32 23.85
CA SER A 295 11.68 2.71 25.15
C SER A 295 10.17 2.72 25.39
N PHE A 296 9.61 1.59 25.83
CA PHE A 296 8.21 1.51 26.24
C PHE A 296 7.87 2.40 27.45
N ARG A 297 8.89 2.90 28.16
CA ARG A 297 8.70 3.83 29.28
C ARG A 297 8.29 5.25 28.86
N ASP A 298 8.56 5.62 27.58
CA ASP A 298 8.28 6.95 27.03
C ASP A 298 6.98 6.96 26.21
N PHE A 299 6.05 6.05 26.48
CA PHE A 299 4.77 6.00 25.79
C PHE A 299 3.97 7.28 26.03
N SER A 300 3.58 7.95 24.95
CA SER A 300 2.74 9.15 24.98
C SER A 300 1.56 9.02 24.04
N ILE A 301 0.36 9.23 24.53
CA ILE A 301 -0.88 9.25 23.74
C ILE A 301 -0.82 10.29 22.60
N LYS A 302 -0.05 11.37 22.80
CA LYS A 302 0.18 12.41 21.76
C LYS A 302 0.89 11.89 20.51
N ASN A 303 1.50 10.72 20.58
CA ASN A 303 2.16 10.07 19.44
C ASN A 303 1.23 9.11 18.67
N MET A 304 0.00 8.95 19.11
CA MET A 304 -0.98 8.12 18.43
C MET A 304 -1.65 8.90 17.29
N ASN A 305 -1.80 8.24 16.16
CA ASN A 305 -2.46 8.77 14.97
C ASN A 305 -3.34 7.70 14.33
N ILE A 306 -4.34 8.15 13.60
CA ILE A 306 -5.23 7.27 12.85
C ILE A 306 -4.83 7.34 11.39
N ASP A 307 -4.51 6.20 10.82
CA ASP A 307 -4.22 6.00 9.41
C ASP A 307 -5.32 5.15 8.77
N GLY A 308 -5.44 5.18 7.46
CA GLY A 308 -6.50 4.47 6.76
C GLY A 308 -6.04 3.82 5.46
N VAL A 309 -6.63 2.67 5.13
CA VAL A 309 -6.45 1.99 3.85
C VAL A 309 -7.80 1.62 3.29
N GLY A 310 -8.14 2.21 2.14
CA GLY A 310 -9.34 1.86 1.36
C GLY A 310 -8.96 1.04 0.13
N ARG A 311 -9.74 0.02 -0.20
CA ARG A 311 -9.61 -0.76 -1.43
C ARG A 311 -10.95 -0.92 -2.08
N PHE A 312 -10.99 -0.72 -3.40
CA PHE A 312 -12.18 -0.91 -4.20
C PHE A 312 -11.80 -1.65 -5.48
N GLY A 313 -12.71 -2.48 -5.95
CA GLY A 313 -12.50 -3.22 -7.19
C GLY A 313 -13.82 -3.55 -7.87
N ILE A 314 -13.83 -3.49 -9.18
CA ILE A 314 -14.89 -4.03 -10.02
C ILE A 314 -14.27 -4.99 -11.02
N VAL A 315 -14.78 -6.22 -11.07
CA VAL A 315 -14.17 -7.30 -11.83
C VAL A 315 -15.26 -8.11 -12.52
N TRP A 316 -15.06 -8.37 -13.80
CA TRP A 316 -15.72 -9.46 -14.49
C TRP A 316 -14.74 -10.62 -14.67
N ASN A 317 -15.10 -11.82 -14.24
CA ASN A 317 -14.23 -12.98 -14.29
C ASN A 317 -15.03 -14.27 -14.52
N ASN A 318 -14.83 -14.91 -15.67
CA ASN A 318 -15.46 -16.19 -16.02
C ASN A 318 -14.51 -17.38 -15.87
N THR A 319 -13.44 -17.24 -15.09
CA THR A 319 -12.31 -18.15 -14.87
C THR A 319 -11.26 -18.15 -15.97
N LYS A 320 -11.63 -18.08 -17.24
CA LYS A 320 -10.73 -18.07 -18.40
C LYS A 320 -10.31 -16.66 -18.78
N TRP A 321 -11.26 -15.74 -18.91
CA TRP A 321 -11.05 -14.34 -19.19
C TRP A 321 -11.45 -13.50 -17.98
N TYR A 322 -10.72 -12.44 -17.74
CA TYR A 322 -11.10 -11.45 -16.74
C TYR A 322 -10.69 -10.05 -17.18
N PHE A 323 -11.44 -9.08 -16.74
CA PHE A 323 -11.10 -7.67 -16.84
C PHE A 323 -11.71 -6.91 -15.68
N GLY A 324 -11.13 -5.77 -15.36
CA GLY A 324 -11.61 -4.97 -14.26
C GLY A 324 -10.78 -3.75 -13.96
N ALA A 325 -11.19 -3.09 -12.89
CA ALA A 325 -10.44 -2.00 -12.30
C ALA A 325 -10.35 -2.18 -10.79
N SER A 326 -9.22 -1.79 -10.21
CA SER A 326 -9.04 -1.80 -8.76
C SER A 326 -8.25 -0.58 -8.32
N THR A 327 -8.54 -0.09 -7.12
CA THR A 327 -7.80 1.00 -6.50
C THR A 327 -7.47 0.67 -5.06
N ILE A 328 -6.28 1.09 -4.65
CA ILE A 328 -5.81 1.05 -3.26
C ILE A 328 -5.43 2.47 -2.88
N LEU A 329 -5.98 2.95 -1.77
CA LEU A 329 -5.80 4.30 -1.26
C LEU A 329 -5.26 4.22 0.16
N HIS A 330 -4.16 4.91 0.42
CA HIS A 330 -3.53 5.01 1.74
C HIS A 330 -3.58 6.45 2.21
N SER A 331 -3.95 6.64 3.47
CA SER A 331 -3.91 7.92 4.16
C SER A 331 -3.07 7.78 5.41
N TYR A 332 -1.98 8.55 5.50
CA TYR A 332 -1.09 8.60 6.64
C TYR A 332 -1.06 10.01 7.22
N ASN A 333 -1.35 10.10 8.51
CA ASN A 333 -1.39 11.35 9.24
C ASN A 333 -0.20 11.45 10.19
N TYR A 334 0.37 12.64 10.31
CA TYR A 334 1.40 12.94 11.29
C TYR A 334 1.20 14.33 11.85
N SER A 335 1.19 14.44 13.14
CA SER A 335 1.03 15.74 13.82
C SER A 335 2.04 15.89 14.94
N LYS A 336 2.76 16.98 14.93
CA LYS A 336 3.67 17.46 16.01
C LYS A 336 3.55 18.98 16.15
N LYS A 337 4.11 19.51 17.24
CA LYS A 337 4.05 20.96 17.54
C LYS A 337 4.59 21.85 16.41
N GLN A 338 5.58 21.38 15.66
CA GLN A 338 6.25 22.15 14.62
C GLN A 338 5.52 22.14 13.28
N PHE A 339 4.79 21.08 12.94
CA PHE A 339 3.97 20.98 11.74
C PHE A 339 3.14 19.69 11.75
N SER A 340 2.14 19.64 10.89
CA SER A 340 1.39 18.42 10.62
C SER A 340 1.46 18.07 9.14
N THR A 341 1.43 16.77 8.83
CA THR A 341 1.33 16.29 7.46
C THR A 341 0.17 15.33 7.31
N ASN A 342 -0.47 15.42 6.16
CA ASN A 342 -1.43 14.44 5.71
C ASN A 342 -0.96 13.95 4.34
N ASN A 343 -0.54 12.71 4.28
CA ASN A 343 0.00 12.10 3.08
C ASN A 343 -1.02 11.13 2.53
N PHE A 344 -1.45 11.36 1.31
CA PHE A 344 -2.39 10.51 0.61
C PHE A 344 -1.72 9.96 -0.64
N PHE A 345 -1.75 8.65 -0.81
CA PHE A 345 -1.24 8.02 -2.01
C PHE A 345 -2.02 6.76 -2.37
N GLY A 346 -1.98 6.41 -3.63
CA GLY A 346 -2.68 5.23 -4.10
C GLY A 346 -2.41 4.93 -5.55
N SER A 347 -3.06 3.88 -6.03
CA SER A 347 -3.02 3.46 -7.43
C SER A 347 -4.41 3.08 -7.91
N LEU A 348 -4.68 3.40 -9.16
CA LEU A 348 -5.80 2.89 -9.93
C LEU A 348 -5.24 1.97 -11.01
N ASN A 349 -5.65 0.72 -10.99
CA ASN A 349 -5.28 -0.30 -11.96
C ASN A 349 -6.48 -0.64 -12.83
N ILE A 350 -6.28 -0.68 -14.16
CA ILE A 350 -7.26 -1.17 -15.12
C ILE A 350 -6.57 -2.30 -15.88
N TYR A 351 -7.20 -3.45 -15.96
CA TYR A 351 -6.55 -4.65 -16.48
C TYR A 351 -7.50 -5.53 -17.28
N ILE A 352 -6.90 -6.29 -18.20
CA ILE A 352 -7.50 -7.40 -18.90
C ILE A 352 -6.54 -8.57 -18.89
N GLY A 353 -7.04 -9.78 -18.66
CA GLY A 353 -6.21 -10.97 -18.58
C GLY A 353 -6.89 -12.22 -19.09
N PHE A 354 -6.06 -13.19 -19.35
CA PHE A 354 -6.44 -14.47 -19.93
C PHE A 354 -5.69 -15.60 -19.22
N ASN A 355 -6.43 -16.61 -18.79
CA ASN A 355 -5.91 -17.80 -18.13
C ASN A 355 -5.85 -18.98 -19.10
N PHE A 356 -4.78 -19.76 -19.06
CA PHE A 356 -4.53 -20.88 -19.96
C PHE A 356 -3.81 -22.04 -19.25
N ASP A 357 -3.72 -23.18 -19.91
CA ASP A 357 -3.21 -24.43 -19.37
C ASP A 357 -4.06 -24.91 -18.19
N LYS A 358 -5.14 -25.63 -18.53
CA LYS A 358 -6.12 -26.14 -17.56
C LYS A 358 -5.47 -27.23 -16.68
N LYS A 359 -5.67 -27.14 -15.37
CA LYS A 359 -5.23 -28.13 -14.37
C LYS A 359 -5.90 -29.47 -14.58
#